data_6adf9b9fbd20855701910bbb74fc5553
#
_entry.id   6adf9b9fbd20855701910bbb74fc5553
#
_cell.length_a   1.000
_cell.length_b   1.000
_cell.length_c   1.000
_cell.angle_alpha   90.00
_cell.angle_beta   90.00
_cell.angle_gamma   90.00
#
_symmetry.space_group_name_H-M   'P 1'
#
loop_
_entity.id
_entity.type
_entity.pdbx_description
1 polymer ?
#
loop_
_entity_poly.entity_id
_entity_poly.type
_entity_poly.pdbx_seq_one_letter_code
_entity_poly.pdbx_strand_id
1 'polypeptide(L)'
;FTIIFTIIQMLIGFEFSAPSFVPEQNFISIFSMTFAVMILAPLFEELIFRGSIYDNVKEFDDLLAMLVMGFTFSLYHQNYAQFPSTFVLGMVSGFLVIKSKSIIPSIALHFCFNSIGGAQIFILSTLKFDVTKLADASALGGLNMEYVMDNIVAFVLIMMIGFMVLTIALVGLILFIIEMVKKREENKLKKISQLSISRQLLIFITSPITIVTIAILLSLTIINIMGLGGI
;
A
#
# COMPACT_ATOMS: atom_id res chain seq x y z
N PHE A 1 11.22 0.94 1.94
CA PHE A 1 10.66 2.28 1.70
C PHE A 1 10.65 3.12 2.96
N THR A 2 10.25 2.59 4.10
CA THR A 2 10.23 3.31 5.39
C THR A 2 11.60 3.94 5.70
N ILE A 3 12.69 3.19 5.52
CA ILE A 3 14.06 3.69 5.77
C ILE A 3 14.40 4.87 4.85
N ILE A 4 14.12 4.76 3.54
CA ILE A 4 14.37 5.84 2.58
C ILE A 4 13.54 7.07 2.93
N PHE A 5 12.28 6.87 3.31
CA PHE A 5 11.39 7.95 3.71
C PHE A 5 11.87 8.64 4.99
N THR A 6 12.31 7.87 6.00
CA THR A 6 12.92 8.41 7.22
C THR A 6 14.17 9.22 6.93
N ILE A 7 15.04 8.75 6.02
CA ILE A 7 16.22 9.50 5.59
C ILE A 7 15.81 10.83 4.92
N ILE A 8 14.79 10.78 4.06
CA ILE A 8 14.26 12.00 3.42
C ILE A 8 13.71 12.97 4.46
N GLN A 9 12.92 12.49 5.44
CA GLN A 9 12.43 13.32 6.54
C GLN A 9 13.57 13.98 7.33
N MET A 10 14.60 13.23 7.65
CA MET A 10 15.80 13.76 8.32
C MET A 10 16.50 14.83 7.50
N LEU A 11 16.61 14.64 6.17
CA LEU A 11 17.26 15.58 5.27
C LEU A 11 16.47 16.88 5.06
N ILE A 12 15.13 16.81 5.07
CA ILE A 12 14.26 17.97 4.84
C ILE A 12 13.93 18.70 6.15
N GLY A 13 14.20 18.06 7.30
CA GLY A 13 13.86 18.61 8.62
C GLY A 13 12.36 18.73 8.88
N PHE A 14 11.54 17.93 8.21
CA PHE A 14 10.10 17.94 8.33
C PHE A 14 9.58 16.56 8.78
N GLU A 15 8.92 16.52 9.94
CA GLU A 15 8.32 15.30 10.47
C GLU A 15 6.90 15.13 9.91
N PHE A 16 6.71 14.12 9.07
CA PHE A 16 5.39 13.70 8.65
C PHE A 16 4.83 12.70 9.66
N SER A 17 3.78 13.05 10.34
CA SER A 17 3.05 12.07 11.15
C SER A 17 2.19 11.19 10.22
N ALA A 18 2.46 9.89 10.22
CA ALA A 18 1.56 8.94 9.59
C ALA A 18 0.42 8.63 10.57
N PRO A 19 -0.85 8.60 10.13
CA PRO A 19 -1.94 8.17 10.98
C PRO A 19 -1.68 6.72 11.43
N SER A 20 -1.61 6.52 12.74
CA SER A 20 -1.44 5.21 13.35
C SER A 20 -2.77 4.76 13.95
N PHE A 21 -3.37 3.75 13.34
CA PHE A 21 -4.51 3.07 13.95
C PHE A 21 -4.02 2.03 14.93
N VAL A 22 -4.10 2.35 16.21
CA VAL A 22 -3.81 1.40 17.28
C VAL A 22 -5.16 0.94 17.86
N PRO A 23 -5.50 -0.37 17.75
CA PRO A 23 -6.75 -0.86 18.33
C PRO A 23 -6.70 -0.77 19.86
N GLU A 24 -7.87 -0.60 20.47
CA GLU A 24 -7.99 -0.77 21.92
C GLU A 24 -7.45 -2.15 22.34
N GLN A 25 -6.83 -2.21 23.52
CA GLN A 25 -6.17 -3.43 24.02
C GLN A 25 -7.20 -4.46 24.54
N ASN A 26 -8.21 -4.75 23.72
CA ASN A 26 -9.16 -5.84 23.96
C ASN A 26 -9.26 -6.72 22.70
N PHE A 27 -9.57 -7.99 22.90
CA PHE A 27 -9.59 -8.99 21.82
C PHE A 27 -10.54 -8.62 20.67
N ILE A 28 -11.73 -8.09 20.99
CA ILE A 28 -12.74 -7.75 19.96
C ILE A 28 -12.22 -6.63 19.07
N SER A 29 -11.63 -5.59 19.63
CA SER A 29 -11.08 -4.47 18.86
C SER A 29 -9.91 -4.90 18.00
N ILE A 30 -8.96 -5.68 18.56
CA ILE A 30 -7.81 -6.23 17.81
C ILE A 30 -8.28 -7.12 16.65
N PHE A 31 -9.19 -8.04 16.93
CA PHE A 31 -9.73 -8.94 15.93
C PHE A 31 -10.50 -8.20 14.83
N SER A 32 -11.40 -7.27 15.21
CA SER A 32 -12.21 -6.51 14.26
C SER A 32 -11.33 -5.66 13.34
N MET A 33 -10.32 -4.99 13.88
CA MET A 33 -9.38 -4.20 13.09
C MET A 33 -8.56 -5.09 12.15
N THR A 34 -8.03 -6.21 12.65
CA THR A 34 -7.28 -7.16 11.83
C THR A 34 -8.13 -7.71 10.69
N PHE A 35 -9.38 -8.11 10.99
CA PHE A 35 -10.34 -8.60 9.99
C PHE A 35 -10.67 -7.53 8.94
N ALA A 36 -10.91 -6.29 9.38
CA ALA A 36 -11.18 -5.17 8.48
C ALA A 36 -10.01 -4.91 7.53
N VAL A 37 -8.77 -4.86 8.04
CA VAL A 37 -7.58 -4.61 7.23
C VAL A 37 -7.28 -5.77 6.27
N MET A 38 -7.38 -7.01 6.74
CA MET A 38 -6.99 -8.18 5.94
C MET A 38 -8.03 -8.57 4.89
N ILE A 39 -9.32 -8.42 5.19
CA ILE A 39 -10.40 -8.98 4.38
C ILE A 39 -11.29 -7.89 3.78
N LEU A 40 -11.85 -7.01 4.62
CA LEU A 40 -12.84 -6.05 4.14
C LEU A 40 -12.20 -4.98 3.25
N ALA A 41 -11.06 -4.42 3.67
CA ALA A 41 -10.39 -3.38 2.90
C ALA A 41 -10.00 -3.89 1.49
N PRO A 42 -9.26 -5.01 1.31
CA PRO A 42 -8.96 -5.54 -0.01
C PRO A 42 -10.20 -5.79 -0.87
N LEU A 43 -11.26 -6.34 -0.29
CA LEU A 43 -12.47 -6.62 -1.04
C LEU A 43 -13.14 -5.35 -1.56
N PHE A 44 -13.41 -4.38 -0.68
CA PHE A 44 -14.10 -3.15 -1.07
C PHE A 44 -13.24 -2.25 -1.93
N GLU A 45 -11.95 -2.14 -1.63
CA GLU A 45 -11.04 -1.31 -2.42
C GLU A 45 -10.88 -1.86 -3.83
N GLU A 46 -10.72 -3.17 -4.01
CA GLU A 46 -10.64 -3.75 -5.35
C GLU A 46 -11.95 -3.60 -6.13
N LEU A 47 -13.11 -3.71 -5.48
CA LEU A 47 -14.40 -3.42 -6.14
C LEU A 47 -14.48 -1.97 -6.62
N ILE A 48 -13.99 -1.01 -5.83
CA ILE A 48 -13.99 0.40 -6.22
C ILE A 48 -12.96 0.65 -7.33
N PHE A 49 -11.69 0.26 -7.12
CA PHE A 49 -10.61 0.63 -8.02
C PHE A 49 -10.60 -0.19 -9.31
N ARG A 50 -10.89 -1.48 -9.26
CA ARG A 50 -10.85 -2.38 -10.43
C ARG A 50 -12.24 -2.69 -10.99
N GLY A 51 -13.27 -2.48 -10.20
CA GLY A 51 -14.65 -2.47 -10.71
C GLY A 51 -14.98 -1.12 -11.35
N SER A 52 -14.99 -0.03 -10.57
CA SER A 52 -15.53 1.26 -11.02
C SER A 52 -14.48 2.15 -11.72
N ILE A 53 -13.28 2.35 -11.12
CA ILE A 53 -12.29 3.27 -11.70
C ILE A 53 -11.73 2.69 -12.99
N TYR A 54 -11.43 1.40 -13.04
CA TYR A 54 -10.95 0.75 -14.27
C TYR A 54 -11.95 0.90 -15.42
N ASP A 55 -13.24 0.82 -15.16
CA ASP A 55 -14.28 0.99 -16.19
C ASP A 55 -14.20 2.36 -16.89
N ASN A 56 -13.73 3.39 -16.17
CA ASN A 56 -13.57 4.74 -16.73
C ASN A 56 -12.26 4.91 -17.53
N VAL A 57 -11.28 4.04 -17.34
CA VAL A 57 -9.96 4.16 -17.97
C VAL A 57 -9.61 2.98 -18.88
N LYS A 58 -10.50 1.99 -19.03
CA LYS A 58 -10.25 0.78 -19.86
C LYS A 58 -10.06 1.06 -21.35
N GLU A 59 -10.50 2.23 -21.84
CA GLU A 59 -10.30 2.67 -23.22
C GLU A 59 -8.97 3.41 -23.42
N PHE A 60 -8.23 3.65 -22.33
CA PHE A 60 -6.88 4.20 -22.40
C PHE A 60 -5.87 3.10 -22.75
N ASP A 61 -4.67 3.52 -23.10
CA ASP A 61 -3.55 2.59 -23.26
C ASP A 61 -3.31 1.87 -21.93
N ASP A 62 -3.03 0.56 -21.97
CA ASP A 62 -2.86 -0.30 -20.79
C ASP A 62 -1.94 0.33 -19.74
N LEU A 63 -0.80 0.89 -20.19
CA LEU A 63 0.16 1.52 -19.29
C LEU A 63 -0.44 2.73 -18.56
N LEU A 64 -1.17 3.58 -19.27
CA LEU A 64 -1.80 4.75 -18.66
C LEU A 64 -2.90 4.35 -17.70
N ALA A 65 -3.73 3.35 -18.06
CA ALA A 65 -4.75 2.81 -17.17
C ALA A 65 -4.13 2.28 -15.86
N MET A 66 -3.00 1.54 -15.95
CA MET A 66 -2.26 1.05 -14.76
C MET A 66 -1.74 2.21 -13.91
N LEU A 67 -1.12 3.22 -14.54
CA LEU A 67 -0.58 4.39 -13.83
C LEU A 67 -1.70 5.16 -13.11
N VAL A 68 -2.83 5.39 -13.76
CA VAL A 68 -3.99 6.05 -13.15
C VAL A 68 -4.53 5.26 -11.97
N MET A 69 -4.72 3.94 -12.14
CA MET A 69 -5.19 3.08 -11.04
C MET A 69 -4.20 3.06 -9.86
N GLY A 70 -2.90 2.99 -10.13
CA GLY A 70 -1.87 3.04 -9.09
C GLY A 70 -1.87 4.37 -8.35
N PHE A 71 -1.90 5.48 -9.09
CA PHE A 71 -1.86 6.82 -8.52
C PHE A 71 -3.09 7.13 -7.66
N THR A 72 -4.29 6.87 -8.16
CA THR A 72 -5.53 7.10 -7.42
C THR A 72 -5.63 6.20 -6.18
N PHE A 73 -5.18 4.95 -6.30
CA PHE A 73 -5.12 4.03 -5.17
C PHE A 73 -4.17 4.53 -4.06
N SER A 74 -3.00 5.05 -4.43
CA SER A 74 -2.04 5.61 -3.47
C SER A 74 -2.56 6.88 -2.78
N LEU A 75 -3.19 7.78 -3.54
CA LEU A 75 -3.79 8.98 -2.97
C LEU A 75 -4.91 8.66 -1.98
N TYR A 76 -5.69 7.61 -2.27
CA TYR A 76 -6.77 7.17 -1.37
C TYR A 76 -6.26 6.79 0.02
N HIS A 77 -5.05 6.23 0.12
CA HIS A 77 -4.47 5.84 1.40
C HIS A 77 -4.05 7.01 2.29
N GLN A 78 -3.93 8.23 1.74
CA GLN A 78 -3.58 9.46 2.48
C GLN A 78 -2.35 9.33 3.38
N ASN A 79 -1.47 8.40 3.08
CA ASN A 79 -0.28 8.08 3.85
C ASN A 79 0.96 8.10 2.96
N TYR A 80 1.81 9.11 3.15
CA TYR A 80 3.01 9.30 2.31
C TYR A 80 4.01 8.16 2.43
N ALA A 81 4.16 7.58 3.63
CA ALA A 81 5.06 6.46 3.85
C ALA A 81 4.61 5.21 3.08
N GLN A 82 3.30 5.06 2.89
CA GLN A 82 2.71 3.96 2.13
C GLN A 82 2.60 4.25 0.62
N PHE A 83 2.66 5.53 0.21
CA PHE A 83 2.43 5.93 -1.17
C PHE A 83 3.22 5.10 -2.20
N PRO A 84 4.55 4.88 -2.07
CA PRO A 84 5.28 4.09 -3.07
C PRO A 84 4.83 2.63 -3.14
N SER A 85 4.55 1.99 -2.01
CA SER A 85 4.12 0.59 -1.97
C SER A 85 2.70 0.40 -2.49
N THR A 86 1.78 1.30 -2.12
CA THR A 86 0.40 1.28 -2.61
C THR A 86 0.31 1.65 -4.09
N PHE A 87 1.19 2.52 -4.59
CA PHE A 87 1.30 2.82 -6.01
C PHE A 87 1.69 1.58 -6.81
N VAL A 88 2.73 0.87 -6.38
CA VAL A 88 3.16 -0.37 -7.04
C VAL A 88 2.08 -1.44 -6.95
N LEU A 89 1.49 -1.64 -5.77
CA LEU A 89 0.38 -2.58 -5.60
C LEU A 89 -0.78 -2.24 -6.53
N GLY A 90 -1.14 -0.95 -6.61
CA GLY A 90 -2.20 -0.47 -7.49
C GLY A 90 -1.94 -0.72 -8.96
N MET A 91 -0.69 -0.51 -9.42
CA MET A 91 -0.28 -0.80 -10.80
C MET A 91 -0.30 -2.30 -11.11
N VAL A 92 0.24 -3.15 -10.22
CA VAL A 92 0.28 -4.61 -10.42
C VAL A 92 -1.14 -5.19 -10.41
N SER A 93 -1.98 -4.73 -9.50
CA SER A 93 -3.40 -5.09 -9.47
C SER A 93 -4.12 -4.69 -10.76
N GLY A 94 -3.84 -3.49 -11.26
CA GLY A 94 -4.34 -3.03 -12.57
C GLY A 94 -3.88 -3.93 -13.72
N PHE A 95 -2.60 -4.29 -13.75
CA PHE A 95 -2.06 -5.24 -14.73
C PHE A 95 -2.79 -6.60 -14.67
N LEU A 96 -3.00 -7.13 -13.47
CA LEU A 96 -3.70 -8.41 -13.30
C LEU A 96 -5.12 -8.35 -13.86
N VAL A 97 -5.88 -7.28 -13.60
CA VAL A 97 -7.24 -7.12 -14.11
C VAL A 97 -7.25 -6.97 -15.63
N ILE A 98 -6.34 -6.16 -16.20
CA ILE A 98 -6.22 -5.98 -17.65
C ILE A 98 -5.93 -7.32 -18.35
N LYS A 99 -5.07 -8.15 -17.77
CA LYS A 99 -4.67 -9.43 -18.38
C LYS A 99 -5.65 -10.56 -18.14
N SER A 100 -6.15 -10.70 -16.91
CA SER A 100 -7.07 -11.81 -16.55
C SER A 100 -8.54 -11.53 -16.91
N LYS A 101 -8.92 -10.27 -17.14
CA LYS A 101 -10.31 -9.83 -17.29
C LYS A 101 -11.18 -10.17 -16.06
N SER A 102 -10.56 -10.28 -14.90
CA SER A 102 -11.18 -10.62 -13.63
C SER A 102 -10.55 -9.82 -12.49
N ILE A 103 -11.35 -9.42 -11.52
CA ILE A 103 -10.87 -8.76 -10.30
C ILE A 103 -10.34 -9.75 -9.25
N ILE A 104 -10.62 -11.05 -9.41
CA ILE A 104 -10.26 -12.07 -8.41
C ILE A 104 -8.75 -12.15 -8.14
N PRO A 105 -7.86 -12.17 -9.16
CA PRO A 105 -6.42 -12.19 -8.92
C PRO A 105 -5.92 -10.93 -8.20
N SER A 106 -6.54 -9.77 -8.45
CA SER A 106 -6.23 -8.52 -7.79
C SER A 106 -6.65 -8.55 -6.32
N ILE A 107 -7.87 -9.03 -6.01
CA ILE A 107 -8.33 -9.24 -4.64
C ILE A 107 -7.39 -10.19 -3.89
N ALA A 108 -7.00 -11.30 -4.50
CA ALA A 108 -6.08 -12.27 -3.88
C ALA A 108 -4.70 -11.66 -3.59
N LEU A 109 -4.13 -10.91 -4.54
CA LEU A 109 -2.87 -10.20 -4.34
C LEU A 109 -2.97 -9.20 -3.18
N HIS A 110 -4.01 -8.38 -3.19
CA HIS A 110 -4.22 -7.35 -2.18
C HIS A 110 -4.47 -7.97 -0.80
N PHE A 111 -5.29 -9.02 -0.72
CA PHE A 111 -5.48 -9.81 0.50
C PHE A 111 -4.15 -10.33 1.05
N CYS A 112 -3.30 -10.95 0.22
CA CYS A 112 -1.99 -11.43 0.63
C CYS A 112 -1.10 -10.27 1.15
N PHE A 113 -1.11 -9.13 0.47
CA PHE A 113 -0.36 -7.95 0.89
C PHE A 113 -0.84 -7.43 2.25
N ASN A 114 -2.14 -7.26 2.44
CA ASN A 114 -2.71 -6.76 3.68
C ASN A 114 -2.65 -7.78 4.83
N SER A 115 -2.60 -9.09 4.52
CA SER A 115 -2.43 -10.13 5.53
C SER A 115 -1.11 -10.00 6.30
N ILE A 116 -0.08 -9.49 5.65
CA ILE A 116 1.21 -9.21 6.30
C ILE A 116 1.06 -8.11 7.36
N GLY A 117 0.46 -6.98 6.97
CA GLY A 117 0.19 -5.87 7.88
C GLY A 117 -0.78 -6.26 9.00
N GLY A 118 -1.84 -6.97 8.66
CA GLY A 118 -2.82 -7.46 9.63
C GLY A 118 -2.22 -8.43 10.66
N ALA A 119 -1.35 -9.34 10.23
CA ALA A 119 -0.64 -10.23 11.14
C ALA A 119 0.29 -9.46 12.09
N GLN A 120 0.98 -8.43 11.58
CA GLN A 120 1.79 -7.55 12.43
C GLN A 120 0.93 -6.81 13.45
N ILE A 121 -0.18 -6.19 13.02
CA ILE A 121 -1.12 -5.51 13.94
C ILE A 121 -1.59 -6.47 15.02
N PHE A 122 -2.02 -7.68 14.65
CA PHE A 122 -2.49 -8.69 15.59
C PHE A 122 -1.43 -9.06 16.63
N ILE A 123 -0.21 -9.36 16.20
CA ILE A 123 0.91 -9.76 17.07
C ILE A 123 1.33 -8.61 17.98
N LEU A 124 1.57 -7.42 17.40
CA LEU A 124 2.00 -6.26 18.17
C LEU A 124 0.99 -5.88 19.23
N SER A 125 -0.30 -5.84 18.86
CA SER A 125 -1.37 -5.47 19.79
C SER A 125 -1.59 -6.53 20.86
N THR A 126 -1.59 -7.82 20.48
CA THR A 126 -1.83 -8.93 21.44
C THR A 126 -0.69 -9.05 22.44
N LEU A 127 0.55 -8.86 22.00
CA LEU A 127 1.74 -8.93 22.87
C LEU A 127 2.10 -7.57 23.49
N LYS A 128 1.30 -6.52 23.21
CA LYS A 128 1.54 -5.14 23.70
C LYS A 128 2.95 -4.64 23.36
N PHE A 129 3.46 -5.03 22.19
CA PHE A 129 4.80 -4.67 21.76
C PHE A 129 4.82 -3.31 21.09
N ASP A 130 5.63 -2.40 21.62
CA ASP A 130 5.77 -1.03 21.14
C ASP A 130 7.08 -0.90 20.33
N VAL A 131 6.96 -0.83 19.02
CA VAL A 131 8.11 -0.71 18.11
C VAL A 131 8.91 0.58 18.32
N THR A 132 8.32 1.63 18.89
CA THR A 132 9.02 2.89 19.14
C THR A 132 10.07 2.75 20.24
N LYS A 133 9.89 1.79 21.14
CA LYS A 133 10.82 1.50 22.24
C LYS A 133 12.03 0.65 21.80
N LEU A 134 12.06 0.19 20.56
CA LEU A 134 13.21 -0.54 20.03
C LEU A 134 14.45 0.32 19.87
N ALA A 135 14.28 1.63 19.64
CA ALA A 135 15.40 2.55 19.51
C ALA A 135 15.90 2.97 20.90
N ASP A 136 17.19 2.87 21.12
CA ASP A 136 17.82 3.45 22.30
C ASP A 136 18.10 4.94 22.03
N ALA A 137 17.37 5.81 22.73
CA ALA A 137 17.53 7.26 22.60
C ALA A 137 18.91 7.75 23.09
N SER A 138 19.64 6.95 23.89
CA SER A 138 20.96 7.27 24.44
C SER A 138 22.11 6.85 23.53
N ALA A 139 21.86 5.91 22.59
CA ALA A 139 22.84 5.40 21.66
C ALA A 139 22.48 5.82 20.22
N LEU A 140 23.41 6.45 19.51
CA LEU A 140 23.26 6.85 18.11
C LEU A 140 22.85 5.65 17.23
N GLY A 141 21.55 5.38 17.12
CA GLY A 141 20.96 4.32 16.30
C GLY A 141 21.10 2.90 16.89
N GLY A 142 21.35 2.77 18.19
CA GLY A 142 21.42 1.47 18.87
C GLY A 142 20.03 0.86 19.14
N LEU A 143 20.02 -0.47 19.30
CA LEU A 143 18.83 -1.18 19.78
C LEU A 143 18.77 -1.14 21.30
N ASN A 144 17.57 -0.88 21.83
CA ASN A 144 17.29 -1.04 23.26
C ASN A 144 17.25 -2.52 23.63
N MET A 145 18.42 -3.07 23.97
CA MET A 145 18.58 -4.50 24.23
C MET A 145 17.80 -4.97 25.46
N GLU A 146 17.62 -4.13 26.46
CA GLU A 146 16.78 -4.43 27.63
C GLU A 146 15.33 -4.67 27.19
N TYR A 147 14.76 -3.72 26.46
CA TYR A 147 13.40 -3.86 25.92
C TYR A 147 13.25 -5.06 24.98
N VAL A 148 14.25 -5.35 24.14
CA VAL A 148 14.26 -6.52 23.26
C VAL A 148 14.24 -7.83 24.06
N MET A 149 15.03 -7.93 25.12
CA MET A 149 15.09 -9.14 25.95
C MET A 149 13.79 -9.35 26.73
N ASP A 150 13.21 -8.30 27.28
CA ASP A 150 11.92 -8.36 27.97
C ASP A 150 10.76 -8.75 27.06
N ASN A 151 10.89 -8.48 25.74
CA ASN A 151 9.86 -8.74 24.74
C ASN A 151 10.35 -9.68 23.63
N ILE A 152 11.26 -10.61 23.96
CA ILE A 152 11.97 -11.43 22.98
C ILE A 152 11.04 -12.22 22.05
N VAL A 153 9.91 -12.73 22.56
CA VAL A 153 8.93 -13.48 21.75
C VAL A 153 8.33 -12.61 20.67
N ALA A 154 7.86 -11.40 21.01
CA ALA A 154 7.30 -10.46 20.04
C ALA A 154 8.36 -10.05 19.01
N PHE A 155 9.58 -9.74 19.47
CA PHE A 155 10.69 -9.37 18.60
C PHE A 155 11.02 -10.47 17.60
N VAL A 156 11.16 -11.72 18.05
CA VAL A 156 11.45 -12.88 17.17
C VAL A 156 10.32 -13.09 16.17
N LEU A 157 9.04 -13.03 16.57
CA LEU A 157 7.91 -13.19 15.67
C LEU A 157 7.88 -12.13 14.57
N ILE A 158 8.17 -10.87 14.92
CA ILE A 158 8.23 -9.77 13.95
C ILE A 158 9.38 -9.99 12.95
N MET A 159 10.55 -10.39 13.44
CA MET A 159 11.70 -10.70 12.58
C MET A 159 11.41 -11.89 11.65
N MET A 160 10.74 -12.93 12.14
CA MET A 160 10.31 -14.07 11.32
C MET A 160 9.33 -13.65 10.23
N ILE A 161 8.33 -12.81 10.54
CA ILE A 161 7.40 -12.26 9.55
C ILE A 161 8.20 -11.45 8.52
N GLY A 162 9.08 -10.56 8.94
CA GLY A 162 9.90 -9.75 8.04
C GLY A 162 10.73 -10.61 7.08
N PHE A 163 11.37 -11.67 7.59
CA PHE A 163 12.14 -12.61 6.79
C PHE A 163 11.25 -13.39 5.80
N MET A 164 10.09 -13.87 6.26
CA MET A 164 9.12 -14.56 5.41
C MET A 164 8.63 -13.65 4.27
N VAL A 165 8.29 -12.41 4.59
CA VAL A 165 7.86 -11.39 3.60
C VAL A 165 8.94 -11.14 2.56
N LEU A 166 10.19 -10.94 3.00
CA LEU A 166 11.32 -10.73 2.10
C LEU A 166 11.52 -11.93 1.17
N THR A 167 11.44 -13.15 1.72
CA THR A 167 11.57 -14.38 0.93
C THR A 167 10.46 -14.49 -0.11
N ILE A 168 9.20 -14.29 0.28
CA ILE A 168 8.05 -14.32 -0.63
C ILE A 168 8.19 -13.25 -1.71
N ALA A 169 8.63 -12.03 -1.34
CA ALA A 169 8.82 -10.94 -2.29
C ALA A 169 9.91 -11.27 -3.32
N LEU A 170 11.05 -11.82 -2.89
CA LEU A 170 12.14 -12.22 -3.78
C LEU A 170 11.71 -13.36 -4.72
N VAL A 171 11.10 -14.41 -4.18
CA VAL A 171 10.61 -15.55 -4.99
C VAL A 171 9.52 -15.07 -5.95
N GLY A 172 8.57 -14.26 -5.46
CA GLY A 172 7.51 -13.69 -6.29
C GLY A 172 8.05 -12.82 -7.43
N LEU A 173 9.08 -11.99 -7.16
CA LEU A 173 9.74 -11.18 -8.18
C LEU A 173 10.42 -12.06 -9.24
N ILE A 174 11.14 -13.10 -8.84
CA ILE A 174 11.79 -14.02 -9.76
C ILE A 174 10.75 -14.72 -10.64
N LEU A 175 9.68 -15.26 -10.04
CA LEU A 175 8.60 -15.92 -10.78
C LEU A 175 7.89 -14.95 -11.73
N PHE A 176 7.66 -13.71 -11.30
CA PHE A 176 7.08 -12.66 -12.13
C PHE A 176 7.98 -12.35 -13.36
N ILE A 177 9.29 -12.20 -13.15
CA ILE A 177 10.23 -11.96 -14.27
C ILE A 177 10.24 -13.16 -15.24
N ILE A 178 10.26 -14.40 -14.72
CA ILE A 178 10.20 -15.60 -15.56
C ILE A 178 8.93 -15.63 -16.39
N GLU A 179 7.78 -15.34 -15.79
CA GLU A 179 6.48 -15.33 -16.46
C GLU A 179 6.42 -14.21 -17.53
N MET A 180 6.92 -13.02 -17.21
CA MET A 180 6.99 -11.89 -18.14
C MET A 180 7.88 -12.20 -19.35
N VAL A 181 8.99 -12.92 -19.14
CA VAL A 181 9.89 -13.33 -20.24
C VAL A 181 9.26 -14.45 -21.08
N LYS A 182 8.72 -15.49 -20.42
CA LYS A 182 8.11 -16.64 -21.12
C LYS A 182 6.88 -16.25 -21.94
N LYS A 183 6.02 -15.39 -21.37
CA LYS A 183 4.77 -14.96 -22.01
C LYS A 183 4.84 -13.51 -22.49
N ARG A 184 5.98 -13.12 -23.04
CA ARG A 184 6.24 -11.73 -23.45
C ARG A 184 5.15 -11.15 -24.35
N GLU A 185 4.70 -11.89 -25.34
CA GLU A 185 3.69 -11.42 -26.28
C GLU A 185 2.29 -11.33 -25.64
N GLU A 186 1.94 -12.28 -24.77
CA GLU A 186 0.65 -12.26 -24.04
C GLU A 186 0.62 -11.12 -23.01
N ASN A 187 1.75 -10.88 -22.35
CA ASN A 187 1.90 -9.86 -21.31
C ASN A 187 2.18 -8.44 -21.85
N LYS A 188 2.36 -8.31 -23.16
CA LYS A 188 2.61 -7.02 -23.81
C LYS A 188 1.47 -6.05 -23.53
N LEU A 189 1.81 -4.87 -23.04
CA LEU A 189 0.86 -3.80 -22.83
C LEU A 189 0.38 -3.27 -24.19
N LYS A 190 -0.91 -3.12 -24.34
CA LYS A 190 -1.53 -2.72 -25.60
C LYS A 190 -1.69 -1.20 -25.65
N LYS A 191 -1.44 -0.66 -26.84
CA LYS A 191 -1.87 0.68 -27.18
C LYS A 191 -3.30 0.55 -27.75
N ILE A 192 -4.28 1.02 -26.98
CA ILE A 192 -5.71 0.87 -27.30
C ILE A 192 -6.25 2.14 -27.95
N SER A 193 -5.88 3.28 -27.38
CA SER A 193 -6.37 4.57 -27.83
C SER A 193 -5.68 5.08 -29.09
N GLN A 194 -6.42 5.73 -29.99
CA GLN A 194 -5.86 6.48 -31.12
C GLN A 194 -5.29 7.84 -30.69
N LEU A 195 -5.57 8.27 -29.46
CA LEU A 195 -5.08 9.52 -28.90
C LEU A 195 -3.65 9.37 -28.37
N SER A 196 -2.88 10.45 -28.42
CA SER A 196 -1.57 10.47 -27.75
C SER A 196 -1.76 10.33 -26.24
N ILE A 197 -0.76 9.79 -25.53
CA ILE A 197 -0.77 9.65 -24.06
C ILE A 197 -1.08 11.00 -23.39
N SER A 198 -0.51 12.09 -23.89
CA SER A 198 -0.77 13.42 -23.35
C SER A 198 -2.25 13.83 -23.44
N ARG A 199 -2.93 13.49 -24.54
CA ARG A 199 -4.37 13.77 -24.69
C ARG A 199 -5.22 12.86 -23.80
N GLN A 200 -4.90 11.59 -23.67
CA GLN A 200 -5.58 10.68 -22.77
C GLN A 200 -5.43 11.17 -21.31
N LEU A 201 -4.24 11.58 -20.92
CA LEU A 201 -3.96 12.13 -19.59
C LEU A 201 -4.73 13.45 -19.37
N LEU A 202 -4.77 14.31 -20.37
CA LEU A 202 -5.54 15.57 -20.30
C LEU A 202 -7.03 15.27 -20.07
N ILE A 203 -7.62 14.35 -20.83
CA ILE A 203 -9.03 13.94 -20.67
C ILE A 203 -9.27 13.43 -19.25
N PHE A 204 -8.38 12.61 -18.72
CA PHE A 204 -8.48 12.10 -17.36
C PHE A 204 -8.45 13.26 -16.34
N ILE A 205 -7.43 14.11 -16.38
CA ILE A 205 -7.22 15.19 -15.40
C ILE A 205 -8.34 16.26 -15.48
N THR A 206 -8.84 16.54 -16.67
CA THR A 206 -9.91 17.55 -16.87
C THR A 206 -11.32 17.00 -16.67
N SER A 207 -11.46 15.70 -16.44
CA SER A 207 -12.76 15.11 -16.11
C SER A 207 -13.27 15.71 -14.79
N PRO A 208 -14.51 16.21 -14.74
CA PRO A 208 -15.08 16.80 -13.52
C PRO A 208 -15.01 15.87 -12.32
N ILE A 209 -15.27 14.58 -12.52
CA ILE A 209 -15.19 13.56 -11.47
C ILE A 209 -13.76 13.45 -10.95
N THR A 210 -12.78 13.39 -11.84
CA THR A 210 -11.36 13.32 -11.45
C THR A 210 -10.92 14.55 -10.67
N ILE A 211 -11.31 15.76 -11.14
CA ILE A 211 -10.98 17.02 -10.46
C ILE A 211 -11.54 17.01 -9.04
N VAL A 212 -12.82 16.68 -8.88
CA VAL A 212 -13.47 16.63 -7.56
C VAL A 212 -12.82 15.57 -6.67
N THR A 213 -12.57 14.36 -7.20
CA THR A 213 -11.96 13.28 -6.43
C THR A 213 -10.55 13.65 -5.97
N ILE A 214 -9.70 14.18 -6.87
CA ILE A 214 -8.34 14.60 -6.52
C ILE A 214 -8.38 15.76 -5.52
N ALA A 215 -9.26 16.73 -5.69
CA ALA A 215 -9.40 17.86 -4.77
C ALA A 215 -9.78 17.38 -3.36
N ILE A 216 -10.75 16.45 -3.24
CA ILE A 216 -11.15 15.87 -1.95
C ILE A 216 -9.96 15.10 -1.34
N LEU A 217 -9.31 14.22 -2.08
CA LEU A 217 -8.19 13.43 -1.58
C LEU A 217 -7.01 14.30 -1.14
N LEU A 218 -6.66 15.32 -1.92
CA LEU A 218 -5.61 16.26 -1.54
C LEU A 218 -5.98 17.08 -0.31
N SER A 219 -7.24 17.52 -0.20
CA SER A 219 -7.72 18.28 0.97
C SER A 219 -7.64 17.43 2.24
N LEU A 220 -8.10 16.18 2.19
CA LEU A 220 -8.00 15.24 3.31
C LEU A 220 -6.54 14.94 3.67
N THR A 221 -5.70 14.80 2.67
CA THR A 221 -4.26 14.60 2.84
C THR A 221 -3.60 15.79 3.55
N ILE A 222 -3.92 17.02 3.15
CA ILE A 222 -3.42 18.25 3.78
C ILE A 222 -3.91 18.37 5.23
N ILE A 223 -5.20 18.11 5.48
CA ILE A 223 -5.79 18.11 6.83
C ILE A 223 -5.04 17.12 7.73
N ASN A 224 -4.73 15.96 7.20
CA ASN A 224 -3.99 14.91 7.94
C ASN A 224 -2.54 15.34 8.25
N ILE A 225 -1.84 15.97 7.29
CA ILE A 225 -0.49 16.50 7.51
C ILE A 225 -0.49 17.59 8.57
N MET A 226 -1.47 18.47 8.54
CA MET A 226 -1.55 19.60 9.47
C MET A 226 -1.95 19.17 10.90
N GLY A 227 -2.18 17.87 11.12
CA GLY A 227 -2.65 17.35 12.41
C GLY A 227 -4.06 17.82 12.79
N LEU A 228 -4.82 18.38 11.82
CA LEU A 228 -6.19 18.89 12.04
C LEU A 228 -7.24 17.78 11.88
N GLY A 229 -6.84 16.59 11.44
CA GLY A 229 -7.69 15.40 11.34
C GLY A 229 -7.74 14.68 12.69
N GLY A 230 -8.44 15.24 13.64
CA GLY A 230 -8.72 14.60 14.94
C GLY A 230 -9.80 13.52 14.83
N ILE A 231 -9.57 12.48 14.00
CA ILE A 231 -10.38 11.26 13.98
C ILE A 231 -9.43 10.06 14.03
#